data_9bda50f67b957f458ef647d55dbcd9e2
#
_entry.id   9bda50f67b957f458ef647d55dbcd9e2
#
_cell.length_a   1.000
_cell.length_b   1.000
_cell.length_c   1.000
_cell.angle_alpha   90.00
_cell.angle_beta   90.00
_cell.angle_gamma   90.00
#
_symmetry.space_group_name_H-M   'P 1'
#
loop_
_entity.id
_entity.type
_entity.pdbx_description
1 polymer ?
#
loop_
_entity_poly.entity_id
_entity_poly.type
_entity_poly.pdbx_seq_one_letter_code
_entity_poly.pdbx_strand_id
1 'polypeptide(L)'
;MSYRRWLSLGLGLCSACLFGAKPEAPVPHSEIEAELKSAEDEFREAKKMFQPYYAGPLITPSAHIIPPGYFNIQPYLFYTNNYGRFDESGKSHDIPNLNNFNPQVVFQFGMISWMDGIIVAQGTRNTQRGKSSTNWGDTSFGLGFGLLSEGPYRPALFFGVTETFPTGKYQHLSAHKNGIDATGAGSYQTKFSFNISKVVWWVTTHPMNLRLSLNYNVPAPVTVSGINAYGGARNTHGKAHLGQGFQGDFGYEYSFTQRWVFALDVVYTYNAKTTFSGRRGGTPAAPAVVGGPFNDQLSLAPAIEYNPSENFGILGGVWFTVWGRNSFNFVSGVFSLEYTF
;
A
#
# COMPACT_ATOMS: atom_id res chain seq x y z
N MET A 1 -2.59 -37.63 26.27
CA MET A 1 -1.28 -37.85 26.87
C MET A 1 -0.25 -37.27 25.91
N SER A 2 0.47 -36.27 26.13
CA SER A 2 1.20 -35.60 27.16
C SER A 2 1.68 -34.24 26.59
N TYR A 3 0.95 -33.16 26.85
CA TYR A 3 1.34 -31.76 26.50
C TYR A 3 1.85 -30.99 27.74
N ARG A 4 2.21 -31.69 28.80
CA ARG A 4 2.58 -31.08 30.10
C ARG A 4 4.07 -31.07 30.43
N ARG A 5 4.97 -31.45 29.53
CA ARG A 5 6.42 -31.55 29.85
C ARG A 5 7.32 -30.46 29.24
N TRP A 6 6.79 -29.52 28.46
CA TRP A 6 7.60 -28.46 27.83
C TRP A 6 7.52 -27.08 28.52
N LEU A 7 6.60 -26.93 29.48
CA LEU A 7 6.44 -25.65 30.22
C LEU A 7 7.32 -25.55 31.49
N SER A 8 7.97 -26.64 31.92
CA SER A 8 8.80 -26.62 33.14
C SER A 8 10.30 -26.40 32.87
N LEU A 9 10.75 -26.46 31.61
CA LEU A 9 12.16 -26.21 31.25
C LEU A 9 12.44 -24.74 30.86
N GLY A 10 11.42 -23.95 30.55
CA GLY A 10 11.59 -22.54 30.19
C GLY A 10 11.71 -21.56 31.37
N LEU A 11 11.26 -21.96 32.53
CA LEU A 11 11.30 -21.10 33.75
C LEU A 11 12.56 -21.28 34.60
N GLY A 12 13.34 -22.35 34.36
CA GLY A 12 14.57 -22.63 35.13
C GLY A 12 15.82 -21.89 34.62
N LEU A 13 15.81 -21.40 33.39
CA LEU A 13 16.97 -20.70 32.81
C LEU A 13 16.94 -19.17 32.97
N CYS A 14 15.79 -18.60 33.35
CA CYS A 14 15.66 -17.16 33.57
C CYS A 14 16.06 -16.70 34.97
N SER A 15 16.15 -17.64 35.95
CA SER A 15 16.55 -17.30 37.32
C SER A 15 18.04 -17.30 37.59
N ALA A 16 18.87 -17.86 36.69
CA ALA A 16 20.31 -17.89 36.87
C ALA A 16 21.08 -16.69 36.30
N CYS A 17 20.41 -15.83 35.50
CA CYS A 17 21.03 -14.63 34.92
C CYS A 17 20.76 -13.33 35.70
N LEU A 18 20.03 -13.40 36.83
CA LEU A 18 19.62 -12.21 37.59
C LEU A 18 20.52 -11.86 38.79
N PHE A 19 21.58 -12.63 39.04
CA PHE A 19 22.49 -12.33 40.12
C PHE A 19 23.90 -12.09 39.59
N GLY A 20 24.25 -10.82 39.29
CA GLY A 20 25.62 -10.43 39.03
C GLY A 20 25.91 -9.14 38.26
N ALA A 21 24.91 -8.50 37.67
CA ALA A 21 25.13 -7.17 37.10
C ALA A 21 25.07 -6.13 38.25
N LYS A 22 26.20 -5.56 38.62
CA LYS A 22 26.21 -4.31 39.39
C LYS A 22 25.36 -3.30 38.61
N PRO A 23 24.46 -2.54 39.25
CA PRO A 23 23.80 -1.44 38.59
C PRO A 23 24.89 -0.50 38.08
N GLU A 24 25.00 -0.37 36.76
CA GLU A 24 25.86 0.66 36.16
C GLU A 24 25.36 2.01 36.68
N ALA A 25 26.31 2.86 37.08
CA ALA A 25 25.97 4.22 37.49
C ALA A 25 25.26 4.92 36.32
N PRO A 26 24.19 5.72 36.56
CA PRO A 26 23.50 6.40 35.51
C PRO A 26 24.48 7.28 34.73
N VAL A 27 24.59 7.07 33.44
CA VAL A 27 25.43 7.85 32.53
C VAL A 27 24.99 9.31 32.59
N PRO A 28 25.91 10.27 32.80
CA PRO A 28 25.57 11.68 32.84
C PRO A 28 24.87 12.12 31.54
N HIS A 29 23.86 12.98 31.64
CA HIS A 29 23.09 13.45 30.49
C HIS A 29 23.98 14.09 29.39
N SER A 30 25.04 14.81 29.81
CA SER A 30 26.05 15.41 28.90
C SER A 30 26.86 14.38 28.10
N GLU A 31 27.09 13.21 28.67
CA GLU A 31 27.80 12.11 27.98
C GLU A 31 26.89 11.45 26.95
N ILE A 32 25.62 11.24 27.28
CA ILE A 32 24.61 10.75 26.34
C ILE A 32 24.43 11.73 25.16
N GLU A 33 24.38 13.03 25.44
CA GLU A 33 24.30 14.05 24.36
C GLU A 33 25.54 14.06 23.48
N ALA A 34 26.73 13.89 24.06
CA ALA A 34 27.97 13.81 23.29
C ALA A 34 28.05 12.55 22.43
N GLU A 35 27.61 11.40 22.94
CA GLU A 35 27.53 10.13 22.19
C GLU A 35 26.50 10.23 21.05
N LEU A 36 25.33 10.82 21.30
CA LEU A 36 24.32 11.04 20.27
C LEU A 36 24.84 11.94 19.15
N LYS A 37 25.55 13.02 19.50
CA LYS A 37 26.14 13.92 18.52
C LYS A 37 27.24 13.23 17.70
N SER A 38 28.11 12.45 18.34
CA SER A 38 29.14 11.65 17.67
C SER A 38 28.52 10.67 16.68
N ALA A 39 27.47 9.96 17.10
CA ALA A 39 26.76 9.03 16.24
C ALA A 39 26.06 9.71 15.06
N GLU A 40 25.52 10.93 15.26
CA GLU A 40 24.96 11.74 14.17
C GLU A 40 26.03 12.15 13.15
N ASP A 41 27.22 12.52 13.60
CA ASP A 41 28.32 12.90 12.72
C ASP A 41 28.87 11.68 11.96
N GLU A 42 29.04 10.52 12.62
CA GLU A 42 29.43 9.27 11.98
C GLU A 42 28.42 8.81 10.94
N PHE A 43 27.12 8.90 11.24
CA PHE A 43 26.06 8.59 10.29
C PHE A 43 26.10 9.51 9.07
N ARG A 44 26.37 10.79 9.28
CA ARG A 44 26.48 11.78 8.20
C ARG A 44 27.68 11.47 7.29
N GLU A 45 28.81 11.10 7.86
CA GLU A 45 30.01 10.71 7.09
C GLU A 45 29.80 9.37 6.36
N ALA A 46 29.20 8.38 7.00
CA ALA A 46 28.86 7.10 6.37
C ALA A 46 27.90 7.30 5.20
N LYS A 47 26.92 8.18 5.37
CA LYS A 47 25.97 8.56 4.33
C LYS A 47 26.63 9.26 3.14
N LYS A 48 27.69 10.03 3.35
CA LYS A 48 28.47 10.64 2.26
C LYS A 48 29.32 9.61 1.51
N MET A 49 29.85 8.60 2.19
CA MET A 49 30.68 7.56 1.56
C MET A 49 29.87 6.62 0.68
N PHE A 50 28.63 6.30 1.07
CA PHE A 50 27.71 5.49 0.28
C PHE A 50 26.29 6.02 0.43
N GLN A 51 25.86 6.90 -0.47
CA GLN A 51 24.48 7.37 -0.58
C GLN A 51 23.76 6.52 -1.63
N PRO A 52 23.01 5.48 -1.23
CA PRO A 52 22.16 4.78 -2.19
C PRO A 52 21.02 5.71 -2.61
N TYR A 53 20.65 5.61 -3.87
CA TYR A 53 19.44 6.25 -4.37
C TYR A 53 18.30 5.27 -4.21
N TYR A 54 17.22 5.72 -3.61
CA TYR A 54 16.01 4.92 -3.41
C TYR A 54 14.83 5.61 -4.09
N ALA A 55 14.32 5.01 -5.15
CA ALA A 55 13.04 5.40 -5.73
C ALA A 55 11.88 4.81 -4.94
N GLY A 56 12.14 3.75 -4.19
CA GLY A 56 11.16 3.06 -3.36
C GLY A 56 10.63 1.77 -3.96
N PRO A 57 10.10 0.87 -3.13
CA PRO A 57 9.42 -0.32 -3.60
C PRO A 57 8.14 0.06 -4.37
N LEU A 58 7.55 -0.92 -5.06
CA LEU A 58 6.43 -0.65 -5.97
C LEU A 58 5.17 -0.13 -5.28
N ILE A 59 4.93 -0.51 -4.01
CA ILE A 59 3.66 -0.31 -3.31
C ILE A 59 3.83 0.52 -2.03
N THR A 60 4.84 0.21 -1.21
CA THR A 60 5.00 0.82 0.12
C THR A 60 5.55 2.24 0.02
N PRO A 61 4.78 3.27 0.42
CA PRO A 61 5.23 4.66 0.33
C PRO A 61 6.34 4.98 1.34
N SER A 62 7.07 6.04 1.07
CA SER A 62 8.06 6.62 2.00
C SER A 62 7.37 7.29 3.20
N ALA A 63 8.11 7.44 4.30
CA ALA A 63 7.76 8.32 5.42
C ALA A 63 8.41 9.71 5.32
N HIS A 64 9.14 9.97 4.23
CA HIS A 64 9.74 11.29 3.99
C HIS A 64 8.78 12.17 3.22
N ILE A 65 8.70 13.44 3.60
CA ILE A 65 7.94 14.47 2.87
C ILE A 65 8.80 15.04 1.74
N ILE A 66 8.12 15.56 0.72
CA ILE A 66 8.77 16.35 -0.33
C ILE A 66 9.13 17.73 0.26
N PRO A 67 10.40 18.17 0.17
CA PRO A 67 10.79 19.47 0.71
C PRO A 67 10.08 20.63 0.01
N PRO A 68 9.89 21.79 0.70
CA PRO A 68 9.27 22.97 0.10
C PRO A 68 9.97 23.40 -1.20
N GLY A 69 9.18 23.65 -2.24
CA GLY A 69 9.67 24.07 -3.55
C GLY A 69 10.11 22.93 -4.47
N TYR A 70 10.08 21.69 -4.00
CA TYR A 70 10.31 20.50 -4.82
C TYR A 70 9.00 19.82 -5.21
N PHE A 71 9.04 19.17 -6.36
CA PHE A 71 7.95 18.37 -6.91
C PHE A 71 8.47 16.99 -7.26
N ASN A 72 7.63 15.98 -7.06
CA ASN A 72 7.90 14.62 -7.49
C ASN A 72 6.76 14.15 -8.41
N ILE A 73 7.10 13.59 -9.56
CA ILE A 73 6.15 12.97 -10.48
C ILE A 73 6.51 11.51 -10.66
N GLN A 74 5.53 10.64 -10.48
CA GLN A 74 5.72 9.20 -10.56
C GLN A 74 4.61 8.55 -11.39
N PRO A 75 4.81 8.41 -12.72
CA PRO A 75 3.92 7.62 -13.58
C PRO A 75 4.14 6.12 -13.34
N TYR A 76 3.03 5.40 -13.11
CA TYR A 76 2.94 3.95 -13.01
C TYR A 76 2.18 3.37 -14.18
N LEU A 77 2.58 2.19 -14.60
CA LEU A 77 1.87 1.32 -15.52
C LEU A 77 1.67 -0.03 -14.87
N PHE A 78 0.42 -0.37 -14.55
CA PHE A 78 0.04 -1.70 -14.05
C PHE A 78 -0.64 -2.48 -15.16
N TYR A 79 -0.17 -3.70 -15.42
CA TYR A 79 -0.86 -4.66 -16.27
C TYR A 79 -1.18 -5.90 -15.46
N THR A 80 -2.44 -6.00 -15.02
CA THR A 80 -2.92 -7.03 -14.09
C THR A 80 -3.77 -8.05 -14.82
N ASN A 81 -3.44 -9.33 -14.66
CA ASN A 81 -4.29 -10.46 -15.06
C ASN A 81 -4.88 -11.10 -13.80
N ASN A 82 -6.21 -10.98 -13.64
CA ASN A 82 -6.96 -11.71 -12.64
C ASN A 82 -7.41 -13.02 -13.27
N TYR A 83 -6.75 -14.12 -12.92
CA TYR A 83 -6.99 -15.45 -13.48
C TYR A 83 -7.76 -16.38 -12.56
N GLY A 84 -7.90 -16.01 -11.29
CA GLY A 84 -8.60 -16.79 -10.28
C GLY A 84 -9.32 -15.90 -9.27
N ARG A 85 -10.13 -16.54 -8.43
CA ARG A 85 -10.77 -15.93 -7.28
C ARG A 85 -10.74 -16.88 -6.09
N PHE A 86 -10.32 -16.37 -4.94
CA PHE A 86 -10.39 -17.09 -3.68
C PHE A 86 -11.83 -17.05 -3.15
N ASP A 87 -12.28 -18.20 -2.64
CA ASP A 87 -13.53 -18.29 -1.88
C ASP A 87 -13.32 -17.89 -0.40
N GLU A 88 -14.34 -18.04 0.42
CA GLU A 88 -14.29 -17.72 1.85
C GLU A 88 -13.33 -18.64 2.63
N SER A 89 -13.06 -19.85 2.14
CA SER A 89 -12.12 -20.79 2.75
C SER A 89 -10.66 -20.54 2.36
N GLY A 90 -10.40 -19.62 1.43
CA GLY A 90 -9.06 -19.33 0.91
C GLY A 90 -8.64 -20.26 -0.22
N LYS A 91 -9.57 -21.04 -0.82
CA LYS A 91 -9.29 -21.86 -1.98
C LYS A 91 -9.48 -21.04 -3.25
N SER A 92 -8.48 -21.08 -4.14
CA SER A 92 -8.56 -20.42 -5.43
C SER A 92 -9.32 -21.25 -6.47
N HIS A 93 -10.19 -20.60 -7.21
CA HIS A 93 -10.94 -21.15 -8.34
C HIS A 93 -10.65 -20.32 -9.59
N ASP A 94 -10.44 -20.99 -10.71
CA ASP A 94 -10.17 -20.33 -12.00
C ASP A 94 -11.39 -19.52 -12.46
N ILE A 95 -11.11 -18.34 -13.00
CA ILE A 95 -12.11 -17.48 -13.64
C ILE A 95 -11.66 -17.14 -15.06
N PRO A 96 -12.56 -16.74 -15.97
CA PRO A 96 -12.14 -16.14 -17.23
C PRO A 96 -11.28 -14.91 -16.98
N ASN A 97 -10.08 -14.91 -17.57
CA ASN A 97 -9.08 -13.84 -17.37
C ASN A 97 -9.71 -12.45 -17.52
N LEU A 98 -9.58 -11.67 -16.45
CA LEU A 98 -9.90 -10.25 -16.44
C LEU A 98 -8.60 -9.47 -16.46
N ASN A 99 -8.24 -8.94 -17.63
CA ASN A 99 -7.06 -8.12 -17.78
C ASN A 99 -7.41 -6.66 -17.51
N ASN A 100 -6.60 -6.02 -16.70
CA ASN A 100 -6.70 -4.61 -16.37
C ASN A 100 -5.37 -3.93 -16.73
N PHE A 101 -5.42 -2.90 -17.57
CA PHE A 101 -4.32 -1.96 -17.79
C PHE A 101 -4.67 -0.65 -17.11
N ASN A 102 -3.86 -0.26 -16.12
CA ASN A 102 -4.09 0.91 -15.28
C ASN A 102 -2.87 1.82 -15.30
N PRO A 103 -2.82 2.82 -16.20
CA PRO A 103 -1.89 3.93 -16.09
C PRO A 103 -2.33 4.85 -14.94
N GLN A 104 -1.37 5.18 -14.07
CA GLN A 104 -1.58 6.05 -12.92
C GLN A 104 -0.46 7.07 -12.85
N VAL A 105 -0.78 8.29 -12.45
CA VAL A 105 0.22 9.32 -12.14
C VAL A 105 0.06 9.75 -10.69
N VAL A 106 1.14 9.66 -9.95
CA VAL A 106 1.27 10.23 -8.61
C VAL A 106 2.07 11.52 -8.75
N PHE A 107 1.54 12.62 -8.26
CA PHE A 107 2.20 13.91 -8.21
C PHE A 107 2.23 14.39 -6.77
N GLN A 108 3.44 14.64 -6.26
CA GLN A 108 3.66 15.14 -4.90
C GLN A 108 4.33 16.51 -4.97
N PHE A 109 4.05 17.38 -4.00
CA PHE A 109 4.61 18.72 -3.94
C PHE A 109 4.83 19.14 -2.51
N GLY A 110 6.02 19.67 -2.25
CA GLY A 110 6.39 20.21 -0.96
C GLY A 110 5.74 21.56 -0.70
N MET A 111 5.01 21.67 0.39
CA MET A 111 4.30 22.90 0.77
C MET A 111 5.10 23.71 1.80
N ILE A 112 5.39 23.10 2.93
CA ILE A 112 6.21 23.68 4.01
C ILE A 112 7.12 22.58 4.59
N SER A 113 8.03 22.93 5.50
CA SER A 113 9.05 22.00 5.99
C SER A 113 8.54 20.72 6.67
N TRP A 114 7.28 20.65 7.02
CA TRP A 114 6.65 19.49 7.68
C TRP A 114 5.36 19.01 7.00
N MET A 115 5.01 19.57 5.82
CA MET A 115 3.78 19.19 5.11
C MET A 115 3.99 19.19 3.60
N ASP A 116 3.50 18.17 2.95
CA ASP A 116 3.41 18.04 1.50
C ASP A 116 1.98 17.75 1.03
N GLY A 117 1.78 17.81 -0.27
CA GLY A 117 0.53 17.44 -0.93
C GLY A 117 0.73 16.33 -1.94
N ILE A 118 -0.30 15.54 -2.17
CA ILE A 118 -0.31 14.45 -3.14
C ILE A 118 -1.58 14.48 -3.99
N ILE A 119 -1.44 14.27 -5.28
CA ILE A 119 -2.54 14.06 -6.23
C ILE A 119 -2.30 12.74 -6.94
N VAL A 120 -3.35 11.90 -7.03
CA VAL A 120 -3.29 10.66 -7.79
C VAL A 120 -4.41 10.64 -8.81
N ALA A 121 -4.05 10.50 -10.08
CA ALA A 121 -4.99 10.36 -11.19
C ALA A 121 -4.71 9.06 -11.95
N GLN A 122 -5.76 8.38 -12.41
CA GLN A 122 -5.63 7.09 -13.06
C GLN A 122 -6.62 6.88 -14.18
N GLY A 123 -6.19 6.13 -15.19
CA GLY A 123 -7.04 5.57 -16.22
C GLY A 123 -7.18 4.05 -16.04
N THR A 124 -8.19 3.47 -16.64
CA THR A 124 -8.40 2.03 -16.55
C THR A 124 -8.92 1.49 -17.88
N ARG A 125 -8.29 0.43 -18.38
CA ARG A 125 -8.80 -0.38 -19.48
C ARG A 125 -8.94 -1.82 -19.04
N ASN A 126 -10.20 -2.26 -18.90
CA ASN A 126 -10.56 -3.64 -18.58
C ASN A 126 -10.88 -4.44 -19.84
N THR A 127 -10.45 -5.69 -19.88
CA THR A 127 -10.73 -6.62 -20.98
C THR A 127 -11.08 -8.00 -20.43
N GLN A 128 -12.24 -8.55 -20.84
CA GLN A 128 -12.66 -9.89 -20.47
C GLN A 128 -13.54 -10.50 -21.56
N ARG A 129 -13.32 -11.75 -21.92
CA ARG A 129 -14.13 -12.52 -22.91
C ARG A 129 -14.34 -11.74 -24.21
N GLY A 130 -13.31 -11.12 -24.77
CA GLY A 130 -13.38 -10.35 -26.02
C GLY A 130 -14.06 -8.98 -25.90
N LYS A 131 -14.53 -8.59 -24.72
CA LYS A 131 -15.10 -7.26 -24.46
C LYS A 131 -14.08 -6.36 -23.80
N SER A 132 -14.14 -5.06 -24.08
CA SER A 132 -13.26 -4.07 -23.46
C SER A 132 -14.02 -2.82 -23.00
N SER A 133 -13.45 -2.12 -22.04
CA SER A 133 -13.93 -0.81 -21.59
C SER A 133 -12.74 0.03 -21.13
N THR A 134 -12.72 1.29 -21.54
CA THR A 134 -11.69 2.26 -21.11
C THR A 134 -12.38 3.49 -20.55
N ASN A 135 -12.03 3.89 -19.34
CA ASN A 135 -12.57 5.05 -18.64
C ASN A 135 -11.52 5.62 -17.67
N TRP A 136 -11.77 6.82 -17.17
CA TRP A 136 -11.06 7.35 -16.01
C TRP A 136 -11.44 6.58 -14.75
N GLY A 137 -10.51 6.46 -13.81
CA GLY A 137 -10.73 5.95 -12.46
C GLY A 137 -11.07 7.06 -11.46
N ASP A 138 -11.15 6.70 -10.19
CA ASP A 138 -11.29 7.68 -9.12
C ASP A 138 -9.97 8.43 -8.93
N THR A 139 -10.08 9.74 -8.62
CA THR A 139 -8.95 10.65 -8.42
C THR A 139 -8.81 10.94 -6.92
N SER A 140 -7.58 11.02 -6.42
CA SER A 140 -7.34 11.31 -5.00
C SER A 140 -6.50 12.57 -4.82
N PHE A 141 -6.79 13.28 -3.73
CA PHE A 141 -5.98 14.37 -3.21
C PHE A 141 -5.70 14.13 -1.73
N GLY A 142 -4.47 14.38 -1.30
CA GLY A 142 -4.09 14.19 0.09
C GLY A 142 -3.10 15.23 0.61
N LEU A 143 -3.02 15.28 1.92
CA LEU A 143 -2.02 16.05 2.67
C LEU A 143 -1.20 15.08 3.52
N GLY A 144 0.10 15.29 3.52
CA GLY A 144 1.07 14.55 4.28
C GLY A 144 1.75 15.43 5.32
N PHE A 145 1.99 14.86 6.49
CA PHE A 145 2.59 15.53 7.65
C PHE A 145 3.81 14.74 8.11
N GLY A 146 5.00 15.31 7.98
CA GLY A 146 6.24 14.76 8.53
C GLY A 146 6.26 14.98 10.04
N LEU A 147 6.07 13.89 10.81
CA LEU A 147 6.03 13.93 12.25
C LEU A 147 7.43 13.88 12.87
N LEU A 148 8.33 13.14 12.25
CA LEU A 148 9.70 12.95 12.68
C LEU A 148 10.60 12.73 11.46
N SER A 149 11.70 13.47 11.39
CA SER A 149 12.73 13.24 10.38
C SER A 149 13.65 12.10 10.78
N GLU A 150 14.12 11.33 9.79
CA GLU A 150 15.08 10.26 10.02
C GLU A 150 16.38 10.79 10.62
N GLY A 151 16.92 10.03 11.57
CA GLY A 151 18.25 10.25 12.16
C GLY A 151 18.99 8.92 12.34
N PRO A 152 20.20 8.91 12.92
CA PRO A 152 20.99 7.69 13.08
C PRO A 152 20.24 6.58 13.80
N TYR A 153 19.55 6.89 14.90
CA TYR A 153 18.85 5.93 15.77
C TYR A 153 17.32 6.11 15.76
N ARG A 154 16.78 7.02 14.98
CA ARG A 154 15.34 7.28 14.91
C ARG A 154 14.84 7.14 13.47
N PRO A 155 13.65 6.52 13.26
CA PRO A 155 13.03 6.44 11.94
C PRO A 155 12.45 7.79 11.51
N ALA A 156 12.15 7.93 10.22
CA ALA A 156 11.18 8.90 9.75
C ALA A 156 9.77 8.44 10.11
N LEU A 157 8.91 9.36 10.53
CA LEU A 157 7.49 9.13 10.78
C LEU A 157 6.65 10.14 9.98
N PHE A 158 5.61 9.62 9.35
CA PHE A 158 4.70 10.40 8.52
C PHE A 158 3.25 10.03 8.83
N PHE A 159 2.38 11.04 8.81
CA PHE A 159 0.93 10.85 8.86
C PHE A 159 0.31 11.50 7.63
N GLY A 160 -0.60 10.79 6.95
CA GLY A 160 -1.28 11.26 5.76
C GLY A 160 -2.79 11.18 5.89
N VAL A 161 -3.48 12.14 5.27
CA VAL A 161 -4.93 12.12 5.06
C VAL A 161 -5.19 12.30 3.57
N THR A 162 -5.83 11.34 2.94
CA THR A 162 -6.13 11.38 1.50
C THR A 162 -7.62 11.18 1.28
N GLU A 163 -8.22 12.05 0.49
CA GLU A 163 -9.61 11.93 0.04
C GLU A 163 -9.65 11.45 -1.41
N THR A 164 -10.40 10.39 -1.66
CA THR A 164 -10.67 9.87 -3.00
C THR A 164 -12.04 10.35 -3.47
N PHE A 165 -12.05 11.02 -4.61
CA PHE A 165 -13.24 11.56 -5.27
C PHE A 165 -13.79 10.57 -6.29
N PRO A 166 -15.12 10.33 -6.34
CA PRO A 166 -15.74 9.35 -7.23
C PRO A 166 -15.82 9.86 -8.67
N THR A 167 -14.70 10.06 -9.34
CA THR A 167 -14.63 10.52 -10.73
C THR A 167 -14.77 9.40 -11.75
N GLY A 168 -14.63 8.15 -11.32
CA GLY A 168 -14.79 6.97 -12.16
C GLY A 168 -16.27 6.56 -12.35
N LYS A 169 -16.49 5.68 -13.30
CA LYS A 169 -17.82 5.16 -13.60
C LYS A 169 -18.19 4.03 -12.62
N TYR A 170 -19.31 4.14 -11.92
CA TYR A 170 -19.73 3.18 -10.89
C TYR A 170 -21.17 2.67 -11.03
N GLN A 171 -22.03 3.35 -11.81
CA GLN A 171 -23.45 2.98 -11.99
C GLN A 171 -23.90 3.10 -13.44
N HIS A 172 -25.12 2.63 -13.75
CA HIS A 172 -25.62 2.54 -15.12
C HIS A 172 -24.66 1.79 -16.05
N LEU A 173 -24.10 0.69 -15.51
CA LEU A 173 -23.16 -0.15 -16.24
C LEU A 173 -23.89 -0.94 -17.34
N SER A 174 -23.15 -1.29 -18.39
CA SER A 174 -23.70 -2.04 -19.51
C SER A 174 -23.90 -3.52 -19.14
N ALA A 175 -25.13 -4.01 -19.27
CA ALA A 175 -25.42 -5.43 -19.09
C ALA A 175 -24.60 -6.34 -20.03
N HIS A 176 -24.19 -5.82 -21.20
CA HIS A 176 -23.39 -6.56 -22.17
C HIS A 176 -21.90 -6.63 -21.80
N LYS A 177 -21.43 -5.77 -20.90
CA LYS A 177 -20.02 -5.68 -20.50
C LYS A 177 -19.69 -6.44 -19.21
N ASN A 178 -20.68 -7.08 -18.58
CA ASN A 178 -20.49 -7.88 -17.35
C ASN A 178 -19.76 -7.13 -16.21
N GLY A 179 -19.95 -5.80 -16.10
CA GLY A 179 -19.37 -4.98 -15.04
C GLY A 179 -17.92 -4.50 -15.30
N ILE A 180 -17.26 -4.90 -16.41
CA ILE A 180 -15.89 -4.44 -16.72
C ILE A 180 -15.82 -2.93 -17.04
N ASP A 181 -16.94 -2.26 -17.19
CA ASP A 181 -17.03 -0.81 -17.36
C ASP A 181 -17.16 -0.04 -16.04
N ALA A 182 -17.13 -0.73 -14.89
CA ALA A 182 -16.92 -0.10 -13.59
C ALA A 182 -15.45 0.29 -13.43
N THR A 183 -15.16 1.55 -13.13
CA THR A 183 -13.79 2.09 -12.96
C THR A 183 -13.65 2.95 -11.72
N GLY A 184 -14.73 3.14 -10.97
CA GLY A 184 -14.77 3.88 -9.71
C GLY A 184 -15.72 3.25 -8.70
N ALA A 185 -15.56 3.64 -7.45
CA ALA A 185 -16.41 3.20 -6.35
C ALA A 185 -17.68 4.04 -6.21
N GLY A 186 -17.72 5.24 -6.77
CA GLY A 186 -18.84 6.18 -6.60
C GLY A 186 -18.95 6.77 -5.19
N SER A 187 -18.05 6.39 -4.30
CA SER A 187 -18.01 6.78 -2.90
C SER A 187 -16.84 7.73 -2.65
N TYR A 188 -17.06 8.79 -1.90
CA TYR A 188 -15.99 9.52 -1.26
C TYR A 188 -15.33 8.63 -0.23
N GLN A 189 -13.97 8.61 -0.20
CA GLN A 189 -13.25 7.71 0.68
C GLN A 189 -12.09 8.47 1.34
N THR A 190 -12.16 8.61 2.66
CA THR A 190 -11.07 9.21 3.45
C THR A 190 -10.12 8.09 3.89
N LYS A 191 -8.86 8.21 3.50
CA LYS A 191 -7.79 7.30 3.90
C LYS A 191 -6.85 8.01 4.88
N PHE A 192 -6.62 7.39 6.03
CA PHE A 192 -5.58 7.76 6.99
C PHE A 192 -4.39 6.83 6.79
N SER A 193 -3.19 7.41 6.70
CA SER A 193 -1.94 6.68 6.51
C SER A 193 -0.96 7.00 7.63
N PHE A 194 -0.28 5.99 8.15
CA PHE A 194 0.84 6.15 9.06
C PHE A 194 2.03 5.38 8.50
N ASN A 195 3.10 6.11 8.13
CA ASN A 195 4.27 5.53 7.51
C ASN A 195 5.49 5.67 8.42
N ILE A 196 6.33 4.64 8.39
CA ILE A 196 7.61 4.58 9.08
C ILE A 196 8.65 4.18 8.04
N SER A 197 9.80 4.89 8.01
CA SER A 197 10.93 4.52 7.14
C SER A 197 12.23 4.62 7.92
N LYS A 198 13.12 3.66 7.68
CA LYS A 198 14.45 3.65 8.31
C LYS A 198 15.50 3.01 7.40
N VAL A 199 16.53 3.76 7.08
CA VAL A 199 17.75 3.21 6.50
C VAL A 199 18.57 2.56 7.60
N VAL A 200 18.94 1.29 7.42
CA VAL A 200 19.74 0.51 8.36
C VAL A 200 21.03 0.03 7.69
N TRP A 201 22.11 -0.03 8.48
CA TRP A 201 23.47 -0.37 8.05
C TRP A 201 23.94 -1.68 8.69
N TRP A 202 23.05 -2.70 8.72
CA TRP A 202 23.43 -4.01 9.27
C TRP A 202 24.53 -4.70 8.45
N VAL A 203 24.57 -4.40 7.14
CA VAL A 203 25.68 -4.77 6.26
C VAL A 203 26.37 -3.46 5.87
N THR A 204 27.59 -3.24 6.34
CA THR A 204 28.30 -1.95 6.26
C THR A 204 28.49 -1.38 4.85
N THR A 205 28.51 -2.25 3.83
CA THR A 205 28.71 -1.87 2.42
C THR A 205 27.40 -1.85 1.62
N HIS A 206 26.31 -2.36 2.19
CA HIS A 206 25.02 -2.52 1.51
C HIS A 206 23.89 -2.04 2.44
N PRO A 207 23.60 -0.74 2.45
CA PRO A 207 22.49 -0.23 3.26
C PRO A 207 21.15 -0.78 2.77
N MET A 208 20.23 -0.93 3.71
CA MET A 208 18.88 -1.40 3.49
C MET A 208 17.90 -0.33 3.96
N ASN A 209 16.84 -0.11 3.22
CA ASN A 209 15.74 0.74 3.67
C ASN A 209 14.54 -0.13 4.03
N LEU A 210 14.04 0.06 5.25
CA LEU A 210 12.85 -0.61 5.76
C LEU A 210 11.71 0.39 5.81
N ARG A 211 10.56 0.01 5.26
CA ARG A 211 9.35 0.82 5.26
C ARG A 211 8.19 0.04 5.85
N LEU A 212 7.34 0.70 6.60
CA LEU A 212 6.05 0.18 7.05
C LEU A 212 5.01 1.25 6.79
N SER A 213 3.92 0.88 6.15
CA SER A 213 2.77 1.75 5.93
C SER A 213 1.51 1.07 6.46
N LEU A 214 0.77 1.77 7.31
CA LEU A 214 -0.51 1.35 7.85
C LEU A 214 -1.58 2.31 7.36
N ASN A 215 -2.55 1.80 6.63
CA ASN A 215 -3.58 2.59 5.98
C ASN A 215 -4.96 2.14 6.47
N TYR A 216 -5.80 3.10 6.81
CA TYR A 216 -7.20 2.86 7.18
C TYR A 216 -8.11 3.70 6.31
N ASN A 217 -9.03 3.05 5.60
CA ASN A 217 -9.93 3.67 4.64
C ASN A 217 -11.37 3.67 5.15
N VAL A 218 -11.98 4.85 5.15
CA VAL A 218 -13.36 5.09 5.60
C VAL A 218 -14.20 5.58 4.42
N PRO A 219 -14.94 4.68 3.74
CA PRO A 219 -15.79 5.06 2.62
C PRO A 219 -17.14 5.61 3.10
N ALA A 220 -17.64 6.63 2.40
CA ALA A 220 -18.99 7.13 2.57
C ALA A 220 -20.02 6.23 1.86
N PRO A 221 -21.26 6.13 2.35
CA PRO A 221 -22.34 5.44 1.64
C PRO A 221 -22.62 6.09 0.28
N VAL A 222 -22.90 5.28 -0.74
CA VAL A 222 -23.16 5.74 -2.11
C VAL A 222 -24.54 5.35 -2.59
N THR A 223 -25.26 6.30 -3.21
CA THR A 223 -26.51 6.01 -3.91
C THR A 223 -26.20 5.39 -5.28
N VAL A 224 -26.80 4.25 -5.58
CA VAL A 224 -26.60 3.52 -6.82
C VAL A 224 -27.94 3.23 -7.51
N SER A 225 -27.90 3.23 -8.85
CA SER A 225 -29.02 2.94 -9.70
C SER A 225 -28.59 2.02 -10.87
N GLY A 226 -29.49 1.09 -11.25
CA GLY A 226 -29.20 0.14 -12.31
C GLY A 226 -28.11 -0.86 -11.95
N ILE A 227 -27.50 -1.45 -12.97
CA ILE A 227 -26.29 -2.28 -12.79
C ILE A 227 -25.17 -1.34 -12.35
N ASN A 228 -24.44 -1.70 -11.30
CA ASN A 228 -23.47 -0.84 -10.67
C ASN A 228 -22.23 -1.62 -10.19
N ALA A 229 -21.22 -0.93 -9.69
CA ALA A 229 -19.96 -1.52 -9.23
C ALA A 229 -20.14 -2.59 -8.10
N TYR A 230 -21.28 -2.55 -7.42
CA TYR A 230 -21.62 -3.48 -6.34
C TYR A 230 -22.56 -4.60 -6.78
N GLY A 231 -22.87 -4.71 -8.06
CA GLY A 231 -23.84 -5.68 -8.62
C GLY A 231 -25.16 -5.03 -9.05
N GLY A 232 -26.26 -5.75 -8.82
CA GLY A 232 -27.59 -5.27 -9.13
C GLY A 232 -28.09 -5.59 -10.53
N ALA A 233 -29.30 -5.17 -10.82
CA ALA A 233 -30.00 -5.30 -12.09
C ALA A 233 -30.43 -3.92 -12.62
N ARG A 234 -31.04 -3.85 -13.80
CA ARG A 234 -31.48 -2.57 -14.41
C ARG A 234 -32.45 -1.75 -13.54
N ASN A 235 -33.21 -2.42 -12.70
CA ASN A 235 -34.21 -1.83 -11.81
C ASN A 235 -33.74 -1.73 -10.34
N THR A 236 -32.42 -1.85 -10.08
CA THR A 236 -31.82 -1.60 -8.77
C THR A 236 -31.88 -0.11 -8.46
N HIS A 237 -32.20 0.23 -7.20
CA HIS A 237 -32.09 1.60 -6.69
C HIS A 237 -31.98 1.57 -5.16
N GLY A 238 -30.96 2.23 -4.60
CA GLY A 238 -30.76 2.27 -3.15
C GLY A 238 -29.37 2.79 -2.77
N LYS A 239 -28.96 2.47 -1.55
CA LYS A 239 -27.65 2.86 -1.01
C LYS A 239 -26.77 1.63 -0.76
N ALA A 240 -25.57 1.65 -1.30
CA ALA A 240 -24.50 0.73 -0.92
C ALA A 240 -23.72 1.36 0.24
N HIS A 241 -23.50 0.56 1.29
CA HIS A 241 -22.69 0.90 2.46
C HIS A 241 -21.42 0.08 2.38
N LEU A 242 -20.35 0.69 1.88
CA LEU A 242 -19.05 0.05 1.72
C LEU A 242 -18.45 -0.27 3.09
N GLY A 243 -17.78 -1.41 3.18
CA GLY A 243 -17.00 -1.74 4.35
C GLY A 243 -15.75 -0.88 4.46
N GLN A 244 -15.33 -0.61 5.69
CA GLN A 244 -14.06 0.03 5.96
C GLN A 244 -12.90 -0.87 5.53
N GLY A 245 -11.80 -0.27 5.08
CA GLY A 245 -10.62 -0.98 4.61
C GLY A 245 -9.42 -0.78 5.52
N PHE A 246 -8.57 -1.78 5.58
CA PHE A 246 -7.25 -1.72 6.18
C PHE A 246 -6.23 -2.25 5.17
N GLN A 247 -5.07 -1.60 5.08
CA GLN A 247 -3.94 -2.09 4.32
C GLN A 247 -2.68 -1.87 5.14
N GLY A 248 -1.89 -2.94 5.29
CA GLY A 248 -0.57 -2.92 5.88
C GLY A 248 0.47 -3.32 4.84
N ASP A 249 1.45 -2.45 4.61
CA ASP A 249 2.50 -2.66 3.63
C ASP A 249 3.86 -2.66 4.33
N PHE A 250 4.66 -3.69 4.10
CA PHE A 250 6.06 -3.74 4.51
C PHE A 250 6.93 -3.72 3.27
N GLY A 251 7.77 -2.70 3.15
CA GLY A 251 8.74 -2.52 2.08
C GLY A 251 10.17 -2.79 2.58
N TYR A 252 10.91 -3.57 1.81
CA TYR A 252 12.33 -3.85 2.01
C TYR A 252 13.09 -3.49 0.76
N GLU A 253 14.15 -2.67 0.90
CA GLU A 253 15.05 -2.30 -0.18
C GLU A 253 16.48 -2.67 0.20
N TYR A 254 17.18 -3.34 -0.69
CA TYR A 254 18.58 -3.72 -0.53
C TYR A 254 19.42 -3.13 -1.65
N SER A 255 20.37 -2.28 -1.28
CA SER A 255 21.25 -1.60 -2.25
C SER A 255 22.41 -2.50 -2.64
N PHE A 256 22.42 -3.01 -3.88
CA PHE A 256 23.61 -3.69 -4.43
C PHE A 256 24.74 -2.70 -4.73
N THR A 257 24.34 -1.54 -5.25
CA THR A 257 25.23 -0.40 -5.53
C THR A 257 24.48 0.89 -5.22
N GLN A 258 25.10 2.05 -5.40
CA GLN A 258 24.43 3.34 -5.26
C GLN A 258 23.19 3.46 -6.15
N ARG A 259 23.19 2.79 -7.32
CA ARG A 259 22.16 2.95 -8.36
C ARG A 259 21.22 1.74 -8.48
N TRP A 260 21.67 0.55 -8.13
CA TRP A 260 20.90 -0.67 -8.26
C TRP A 260 20.42 -1.14 -6.91
N VAL A 261 19.11 -1.29 -6.78
CA VAL A 261 18.43 -1.69 -5.56
C VAL A 261 17.46 -2.84 -5.88
N PHE A 262 17.46 -3.86 -5.04
CA PHE A 262 16.39 -4.84 -4.99
C PHE A 262 15.33 -4.34 -4.02
N ALA A 263 14.07 -4.37 -4.42
CA ALA A 263 12.94 -4.03 -3.58
C ALA A 263 11.97 -5.21 -3.45
N LEU A 264 11.31 -5.30 -2.31
CA LEU A 264 10.26 -6.28 -2.04
C LEU A 264 9.18 -5.64 -1.17
N ASP A 265 7.95 -5.66 -1.65
CA ASP A 265 6.79 -5.35 -0.83
C ASP A 265 6.09 -6.62 -0.37
N VAL A 266 5.63 -6.61 0.88
CA VAL A 266 4.66 -7.54 1.45
C VAL A 266 3.42 -6.74 1.79
N VAL A 267 2.32 -7.03 1.12
CA VAL A 267 1.09 -6.24 1.21
C VAL A 267 -0.04 -7.10 1.73
N TYR A 268 -0.64 -6.69 2.85
CA TYR A 268 -1.88 -7.27 3.36
C TYR A 268 -3.01 -6.25 3.25
N THR A 269 -4.13 -6.68 2.66
CA THR A 269 -5.34 -5.86 2.56
C THR A 269 -6.52 -6.57 3.20
N TYR A 270 -7.38 -5.80 3.86
CA TYR A 270 -8.68 -6.25 4.38
C TYR A 270 -9.74 -5.21 4.07
N ASN A 271 -10.89 -5.64 3.56
CA ASN A 271 -12.07 -4.80 3.41
C ASN A 271 -13.26 -5.50 4.07
N ALA A 272 -13.95 -4.79 4.94
CA ALA A 272 -15.17 -5.29 5.57
C ALA A 272 -16.29 -5.44 4.52
N LYS A 273 -17.34 -6.18 4.86
CA LYS A 273 -18.47 -6.45 3.96
C LYS A 273 -19.13 -5.17 3.48
N THR A 274 -19.53 -5.16 2.20
CA THR A 274 -20.39 -4.12 1.64
C THR A 274 -21.85 -4.56 1.78
N THR A 275 -22.67 -3.73 2.41
CA THR A 275 -24.12 -3.98 2.56
C THR A 275 -24.94 -3.06 1.68
N PHE A 276 -26.21 -3.39 1.47
CA PHE A 276 -27.09 -2.62 0.62
C PHE A 276 -28.46 -2.43 1.27
N SER A 277 -28.99 -1.22 1.17
CA SER A 277 -30.32 -0.86 1.60
C SER A 277 -31.11 -0.25 0.42
N GLY A 278 -32.28 -0.81 0.15
CA GLY A 278 -33.15 -0.36 -0.94
C GLY A 278 -33.64 -1.51 -1.83
N ARG A 279 -34.07 -1.16 -3.03
CA ARG A 279 -34.61 -2.10 -4.01
C ARG A 279 -33.48 -2.76 -4.77
N ARG A 280 -33.22 -4.06 -4.54
CA ARG A 280 -32.16 -4.83 -5.19
C ARG A 280 -32.35 -4.99 -6.69
N GLY A 281 -33.61 -4.96 -7.16
CA GLY A 281 -33.90 -5.23 -8.56
C GLY A 281 -33.89 -6.72 -8.90
N GLY A 282 -33.89 -7.04 -10.20
CA GLY A 282 -34.10 -8.40 -10.70
C GLY A 282 -35.57 -8.74 -10.79
N THR A 283 -35.91 -10.02 -10.64
CA THR A 283 -37.29 -10.51 -10.57
C THR A 283 -37.63 -10.92 -9.13
N PRO A 284 -38.95 -10.98 -8.75
CA PRO A 284 -39.33 -11.47 -7.42
C PRO A 284 -38.77 -12.86 -7.08
N ALA A 285 -38.68 -13.74 -8.08
CA ALA A 285 -38.15 -15.10 -7.91
C ALA A 285 -36.63 -15.17 -7.89
N ALA A 286 -35.95 -14.15 -8.44
CA ALA A 286 -34.46 -14.06 -8.51
C ALA A 286 -34.01 -12.61 -8.29
N PRO A 287 -34.01 -12.14 -7.02
CA PRO A 287 -33.54 -10.80 -6.71
C PRO A 287 -32.03 -10.68 -7.01
N ALA A 288 -31.62 -9.53 -7.53
CA ALA A 288 -30.22 -9.27 -7.82
C ALA A 288 -29.39 -9.22 -6.54
N VAL A 289 -28.15 -9.71 -6.64
CA VAL A 289 -27.16 -9.58 -5.57
C VAL A 289 -26.56 -8.17 -5.65
N VAL A 290 -26.56 -7.45 -4.54
CA VAL A 290 -25.92 -6.13 -4.39
C VAL A 290 -25.14 -6.11 -3.09
N GLY A 291 -23.88 -5.66 -3.16
CA GLY A 291 -22.93 -5.76 -2.07
C GLY A 291 -22.09 -7.03 -2.15
N GLY A 292 -21.32 -7.31 -1.13
CA GLY A 292 -20.43 -8.46 -1.09
C GLY A 292 -19.92 -8.79 0.32
N PRO A 293 -19.36 -9.98 0.51
CA PRO A 293 -18.71 -10.36 1.77
C PRO A 293 -17.48 -9.48 2.04
N PHE A 294 -16.90 -9.62 3.24
CA PHE A 294 -15.55 -9.13 3.49
C PHE A 294 -14.57 -9.80 2.50
N ASN A 295 -13.45 -9.16 2.26
CA ASN A 295 -12.35 -9.77 1.54
C ASN A 295 -11.02 -9.42 2.21
N ASP A 296 -10.08 -10.32 2.11
CA ASP A 296 -8.69 -10.06 2.49
C ASP A 296 -7.73 -10.76 1.53
N GLN A 297 -6.47 -10.27 1.53
CA GLN A 297 -5.47 -10.71 0.59
C GLN A 297 -4.07 -10.43 1.12
N LEU A 298 -3.16 -11.39 0.93
CA LEU A 298 -1.73 -11.24 1.08
C LEU A 298 -1.09 -11.32 -0.30
N SER A 299 -0.23 -10.36 -0.63
CA SER A 299 0.48 -10.29 -1.90
C SER A 299 1.93 -9.87 -1.72
N LEU A 300 2.76 -10.20 -2.71
CA LEU A 300 4.18 -9.86 -2.77
C LEU A 300 4.46 -9.09 -4.05
N ALA A 301 5.38 -8.11 -3.96
CA ALA A 301 5.81 -7.35 -5.12
C ALA A 301 7.35 -7.19 -5.15
N PRO A 302 8.09 -8.20 -5.61
CA PRO A 302 9.52 -8.06 -5.90
C PRO A 302 9.75 -7.14 -7.10
N ALA A 303 10.79 -6.29 -6.99
CA ALA A 303 11.16 -5.32 -8.01
C ALA A 303 12.66 -5.07 -8.05
N ILE A 304 13.10 -4.50 -9.15
CA ILE A 304 14.44 -3.91 -9.31
C ILE A 304 14.27 -2.42 -9.58
N GLU A 305 15.06 -1.63 -8.87
CA GLU A 305 15.20 -0.21 -9.08
C GLU A 305 16.54 0.07 -9.76
N TYR A 306 16.51 0.96 -10.72
CA TYR A 306 17.71 1.56 -11.31
C TYR A 306 17.62 3.07 -11.20
N ASN A 307 18.51 3.66 -10.44
CA ASN A 307 18.55 5.09 -10.13
C ASN A 307 19.76 5.75 -10.81
N PRO A 308 19.61 6.26 -12.05
CA PRO A 308 20.72 6.96 -12.76
C PRO A 308 21.24 8.16 -11.98
N SER A 309 20.40 8.84 -11.22
CA SER A 309 20.73 9.96 -10.34
C SER A 309 19.88 9.91 -9.07
N GLU A 310 20.17 10.76 -8.10
CA GLU A 310 19.37 10.91 -6.87
C GLU A 310 17.93 11.40 -7.12
N ASN A 311 17.70 12.07 -8.24
CA ASN A 311 16.42 12.69 -8.61
C ASN A 311 15.63 11.89 -9.64
N PHE A 312 16.20 10.80 -10.17
CA PHE A 312 15.55 10.00 -11.20
C PHE A 312 15.71 8.52 -10.94
N GLY A 313 14.60 7.81 -10.86
CA GLY A 313 14.50 6.38 -10.67
C GLY A 313 13.64 5.69 -11.72
N ILE A 314 13.95 4.45 -11.99
CA ILE A 314 13.23 3.52 -12.88
C ILE A 314 12.96 2.27 -12.07
N LEU A 315 11.70 1.86 -11.97
CA LEU A 315 11.27 0.66 -11.23
C LEU A 315 10.58 -0.32 -12.18
N GLY A 316 10.89 -1.58 -12.01
CA GLY A 316 10.18 -2.66 -12.71
C GLY A 316 10.06 -3.88 -11.84
N GLY A 317 8.88 -4.49 -11.82
CA GLY A 317 8.66 -5.66 -11.00
C GLY A 317 7.36 -6.38 -11.29
N VAL A 318 7.06 -7.39 -10.47
CA VAL A 318 5.87 -8.21 -10.58
C VAL A 318 5.16 -8.23 -9.24
N TRP A 319 3.88 -7.88 -9.23
CA TRP A 319 3.02 -7.93 -8.05
C TRP A 319 2.02 -9.08 -8.18
N PHE A 320 1.95 -9.97 -7.21
CA PHE A 320 1.09 -11.15 -7.29
C PHE A 320 0.53 -11.55 -5.92
N THR A 321 -0.64 -12.20 -5.96
CA THR A 321 -1.31 -12.71 -4.77
C THR A 321 -0.67 -14.02 -4.31
N VAL A 322 -0.45 -14.15 -3.00
CA VAL A 322 0.01 -15.38 -2.33
C VAL A 322 -1.16 -16.12 -1.69
N TRP A 323 -2.08 -15.37 -1.10
CA TRP A 323 -3.23 -15.91 -0.40
C TRP A 323 -4.36 -14.86 -0.31
N GLY A 324 -5.60 -15.33 -0.18
CA GLY A 324 -6.73 -14.44 0.02
C GLY A 324 -8.02 -15.16 0.35
N ARG A 325 -9.05 -14.38 0.74
CA ARG A 325 -10.43 -14.84 0.90
C ARG A 325 -11.36 -13.85 0.21
N ASN A 326 -12.33 -14.35 -0.56
CA ASN A 326 -13.28 -13.54 -1.33
C ASN A 326 -12.62 -12.50 -2.26
N SER A 327 -11.34 -12.66 -2.58
CA SER A 327 -10.51 -11.75 -3.36
C SER A 327 -10.06 -12.37 -4.69
N PHE A 328 -9.49 -11.55 -5.58
CA PHE A 328 -8.93 -12.04 -6.82
C PHE A 328 -7.57 -12.70 -6.59
N ASN A 329 -7.31 -13.78 -7.35
CA ASN A 329 -5.98 -14.31 -7.55
C ASN A 329 -5.41 -13.69 -8.82
N PHE A 330 -4.32 -12.92 -8.69
CA PHE A 330 -3.80 -12.10 -9.78
C PHE A 330 -2.27 -12.13 -9.89
N VAL A 331 -1.81 -11.74 -11.06
CA VAL A 331 -0.42 -11.34 -11.32
C VAL A 331 -0.44 -10.02 -12.09
N SER A 332 0.44 -9.10 -11.74
CA SER A 332 0.57 -7.77 -12.35
C SER A 332 2.02 -7.49 -12.70
N GLY A 333 2.31 -7.15 -13.94
CA GLY A 333 3.54 -6.45 -14.29
C GLY A 333 3.42 -4.98 -13.91
N VAL A 334 4.42 -4.45 -13.24
CA VAL A 334 4.44 -3.05 -12.79
C VAL A 334 5.71 -2.37 -13.30
N PHE A 335 5.54 -1.19 -13.88
CA PHE A 335 6.62 -0.32 -14.29
C PHE A 335 6.35 1.09 -13.80
N SER A 336 7.37 1.77 -13.30
CA SER A 336 7.28 3.15 -12.86
C SER A 336 8.55 3.92 -13.16
N LEU A 337 8.38 5.22 -13.36
CA LEU A 337 9.45 6.21 -13.35
C LEU A 337 9.21 7.14 -12.17
N GLU A 338 10.27 7.63 -11.58
CA GLU A 338 10.20 8.66 -10.55
C GLU A 338 11.14 9.81 -10.90
N TYR A 339 10.63 11.03 -10.81
CA TYR A 339 11.45 12.22 -11.04
C TYR A 339 11.10 13.32 -10.05
N THR A 340 12.14 13.76 -9.32
CA THR A 340 12.06 14.89 -8.36
C THR A 340 12.78 16.10 -8.93
N PHE A 341 12.17 17.29 -8.93
CA PHE A 341 12.70 18.52 -9.51
C PHE A 341 12.32 19.76 -8.71
#